data_821086e5bb556a13a616f3ef661a6466
#
_entry.id   821086e5bb556a13a616f3ef661a6466
#
_cell.length_a   1.000
_cell.length_b   1.000
_cell.length_c   1.000
_cell.angle_alpha   90.00
_cell.angle_beta   90.00
_cell.angle_gamma   90.00
#
_symmetry.space_group_name_H-M   'P 1'
#
loop_
_entity.id
_entity.type
_entity.pdbx_description
1 polymer ?
#
loop_
_entity_poly.entity_id
_entity_poly.type
_entity_poly.pdbx_seq_one_letter_code
_entity_poly.pdbx_strand_id
1 'polypeptide(L)'
;MDDPLAQARAFFLAGLDAYEAGRLADADRQFTAALALAPGRPSVLTNLGAVRLKLGRHAEALALLREALAQEPDNAEALGHCAAALAERGEPTEALALFDRALALQPARAALWTLRGSVLNELGRGPEAAASFQQALEQGGDAELNAYYLAGLSRLPPPPGAPRHYVESLFDGYAHEFDAHLVQALRYDAPRRLTQRLARAGRRYRQALDLGCGTGLCGPFLRELAGSVTGIDLSRNMLDRAQALGAYATLLQADVTEYLAAAPEGFDLVIAADVFIYVGALEQVFRHVSRVLPPGGTFCFSLEESQDGAELALRSSLRYAHSEGYVRRLALDNGLHLDAIERAPVREEQRQPIPGLFMWLSKA
;
A
#
# COMPACT_ATOMS: atom_id res chain seq x y z
N MET A 1 -43.79 -19.28 17.09
CA MET A 1 -42.52 -18.88 17.74
C MET A 1 -41.42 -19.30 16.78
N ASP A 2 -40.74 -18.32 16.22
CA ASP A 2 -39.62 -18.61 15.29
C ASP A 2 -38.50 -19.33 16.06
N ASP A 3 -38.05 -20.44 15.52
CA ASP A 3 -36.96 -21.23 16.11
C ASP A 3 -35.69 -20.35 16.18
N PRO A 4 -35.13 -20.03 17.37
CA PRO A 4 -33.94 -19.19 17.51
C PRO A 4 -32.73 -19.71 16.72
N LEU A 5 -32.62 -21.05 16.56
CA LEU A 5 -31.53 -21.65 15.78
C LEU A 5 -31.74 -21.46 14.29
N ALA A 6 -32.98 -21.53 13.79
CA ALA A 6 -33.27 -21.20 12.40
C ALA A 6 -33.01 -19.73 12.09
N GLN A 7 -33.32 -18.82 13.01
CA GLN A 7 -33.04 -17.41 12.91
C GLN A 7 -31.52 -17.13 12.97
N ALA A 8 -30.77 -17.76 13.87
CA ALA A 8 -29.32 -17.67 13.95
C ALA A 8 -28.66 -18.10 12.63
N ARG A 9 -29.14 -19.19 12.02
CA ARG A 9 -28.69 -19.66 10.71
C ARG A 9 -28.97 -18.65 9.60
N ALA A 10 -30.14 -18.02 9.60
CA ALA A 10 -30.48 -17.01 8.61
C ALA A 10 -29.52 -15.80 8.71
N PHE A 11 -29.24 -15.31 9.92
CA PHE A 11 -28.24 -14.25 10.12
C PHE A 11 -26.84 -14.67 9.72
N PHE A 12 -26.44 -15.90 10.01
CA PHE A 12 -25.12 -16.42 9.59
C PHE A 12 -24.95 -16.42 8.06
N LEU A 13 -25.94 -16.91 7.32
CA LEU A 13 -25.91 -16.91 5.85
C LEU A 13 -25.91 -15.49 5.28
N ALA A 14 -26.74 -14.59 5.83
CA ALA A 14 -26.71 -13.18 5.42
C ALA A 14 -25.36 -12.51 5.73
N GLY A 15 -24.68 -12.94 6.80
CA GLY A 15 -23.33 -12.52 7.13
C GLY A 15 -22.30 -12.96 6.09
N LEU A 16 -22.38 -14.21 5.61
CA LEU A 16 -21.52 -14.73 4.54
C LEU A 16 -21.74 -13.96 3.23
N ASP A 17 -22.99 -13.78 2.82
CA ASP A 17 -23.33 -13.00 1.61
C ASP A 17 -22.81 -11.56 1.68
N ALA A 18 -22.89 -10.92 2.85
CA ALA A 18 -22.37 -9.58 3.07
C ALA A 18 -20.84 -9.55 3.02
N TYR A 19 -20.17 -10.56 3.60
CA TYR A 19 -18.72 -10.68 3.60
C TYR A 19 -18.17 -10.91 2.19
N GLU A 20 -18.77 -11.81 1.42
CA GLU A 20 -18.40 -12.06 0.03
C GLU A 20 -18.60 -10.83 -0.86
N ALA A 21 -19.65 -10.03 -0.58
CA ALA A 21 -19.89 -8.76 -1.26
C ALA A 21 -19.02 -7.60 -0.76
N GLY A 22 -18.07 -7.83 0.16
CA GLY A 22 -17.20 -6.78 0.72
C GLY A 22 -17.89 -5.81 1.70
N ARG A 23 -19.17 -6.05 2.03
CA ARG A 23 -19.92 -5.20 2.98
C ARG A 23 -19.60 -5.59 4.42
N LEU A 24 -18.37 -5.28 4.87
CA LEU A 24 -17.85 -5.75 6.16
C LEU A 24 -18.67 -5.30 7.37
N ALA A 25 -19.17 -4.05 7.38
CA ALA A 25 -20.02 -3.57 8.47
C ALA A 25 -21.36 -4.30 8.57
N ASP A 26 -21.93 -4.71 7.43
CA ASP A 26 -23.13 -5.53 7.39
C ASP A 26 -22.83 -6.95 7.89
N ALA A 27 -21.74 -7.54 7.44
CA ALA A 27 -21.29 -8.86 7.88
C ALA A 27 -21.06 -8.89 9.42
N ASP A 28 -20.41 -7.88 10.00
CA ASP A 28 -20.21 -7.75 11.46
C ASP A 28 -21.56 -7.74 12.20
N ARG A 29 -22.55 -6.96 11.71
CA ARG A 29 -23.89 -6.93 12.30
C ARG A 29 -24.59 -8.27 12.24
N GLN A 30 -24.55 -8.93 11.09
CA GLN A 30 -25.24 -10.20 10.86
C GLN A 30 -24.61 -11.33 11.70
N PHE A 31 -23.28 -11.46 11.71
CA PHE A 31 -22.62 -12.47 12.53
C PHE A 31 -22.77 -12.19 14.04
N THR A 32 -22.80 -10.93 14.46
CA THR A 32 -23.07 -10.56 15.85
C THR A 32 -24.50 -10.99 16.26
N ALA A 33 -25.49 -10.78 15.39
CA ALA A 33 -26.87 -11.24 15.64
C ALA A 33 -26.96 -12.78 15.70
N ALA A 34 -26.24 -13.47 14.79
CA ALA A 34 -26.16 -14.93 14.82
C ALA A 34 -25.54 -15.44 16.12
N LEU A 35 -24.45 -14.81 16.60
CA LEU A 35 -23.79 -15.20 17.84
C LEU A 35 -24.66 -14.97 19.07
N ALA A 36 -25.46 -13.89 19.09
CA ALA A 36 -26.39 -13.62 20.19
C ALA A 36 -27.48 -14.70 20.33
N LEU A 37 -27.93 -15.29 19.22
CA LEU A 37 -28.94 -16.36 19.22
C LEU A 37 -28.35 -17.75 19.39
N ALA A 38 -27.08 -17.94 19.00
CA ALA A 38 -26.37 -19.21 19.11
C ALA A 38 -24.95 -18.97 19.68
N PRO A 39 -24.85 -18.68 21.00
CA PRO A 39 -23.57 -18.39 21.63
C PRO A 39 -22.57 -19.54 21.50
N GLY A 40 -21.29 -19.19 21.39
CA GLY A 40 -20.18 -20.13 21.40
C GLY A 40 -20.04 -20.98 20.13
N ARG A 41 -20.82 -20.76 19.07
CA ARG A 41 -20.67 -21.53 17.82
C ARG A 41 -19.34 -21.23 17.11
N PRO A 42 -18.41 -22.22 16.98
CA PRO A 42 -17.07 -21.96 16.42
C PRO A 42 -17.09 -21.34 15.03
N SER A 43 -18.00 -21.79 14.15
CA SER A 43 -18.13 -21.20 12.80
C SER A 43 -18.54 -19.72 12.82
N VAL A 44 -19.43 -19.32 13.73
CA VAL A 44 -19.85 -17.90 13.87
C VAL A 44 -18.70 -17.08 14.46
N LEU A 45 -18.04 -17.59 15.49
CA LEU A 45 -16.89 -16.96 16.13
C LEU A 45 -15.74 -16.74 15.13
N THR A 46 -15.43 -17.75 14.30
CA THR A 46 -14.36 -17.67 13.28
C THR A 46 -14.70 -16.61 12.23
N ASN A 47 -15.91 -16.62 11.68
CA ASN A 47 -16.29 -15.66 10.65
C ASN A 47 -16.40 -14.22 11.20
N LEU A 48 -16.96 -14.04 12.40
CA LEU A 48 -17.00 -12.73 13.06
C LEU A 48 -15.59 -12.23 13.36
N GLY A 49 -14.70 -13.12 13.81
CA GLY A 49 -13.28 -12.82 14.01
C GLY A 49 -12.59 -12.37 12.73
N ALA A 50 -12.82 -13.07 11.61
CA ALA A 50 -12.29 -12.70 10.30
C ALA A 50 -12.79 -11.31 9.81
N VAL A 51 -14.09 -11.03 10.00
CA VAL A 51 -14.66 -9.72 9.68
C VAL A 51 -14.04 -8.62 10.53
N ARG A 52 -13.91 -8.83 11.85
CA ARG A 52 -13.31 -7.83 12.75
C ARG A 52 -11.83 -7.59 12.46
N LEU A 53 -11.10 -8.63 12.06
CA LEU A 53 -9.72 -8.48 11.58
C LEU A 53 -9.67 -7.54 10.38
N LYS A 54 -10.51 -7.76 9.35
CA LYS A 54 -10.60 -6.87 8.18
C LYS A 54 -11.06 -5.45 8.50
N LEU A 55 -11.79 -5.25 9.59
CA LEU A 55 -12.20 -3.94 10.11
C LEU A 55 -11.13 -3.28 10.99
N GLY A 56 -9.93 -3.88 11.14
CA GLY A 56 -8.86 -3.37 12.00
C GLY A 56 -9.11 -3.56 13.49
N ARG A 57 -10.17 -4.30 13.89
CA ARG A 57 -10.54 -4.53 15.29
C ARG A 57 -9.80 -5.76 15.86
N HIS A 58 -8.45 -5.72 15.81
CA HIS A 58 -7.58 -6.88 16.06
C HIS A 58 -7.77 -7.52 17.44
N ALA A 59 -7.95 -6.72 18.51
CA ALA A 59 -8.16 -7.25 19.86
C ALA A 59 -9.47 -8.05 19.99
N GLU A 60 -10.54 -7.56 19.37
CA GLU A 60 -11.84 -8.23 19.37
C GLU A 60 -11.82 -9.49 18.49
N ALA A 61 -11.13 -9.42 17.34
CA ALA A 61 -10.91 -10.57 16.47
C ALA A 61 -10.21 -11.70 17.24
N LEU A 62 -9.10 -11.38 17.93
CA LEU A 62 -8.34 -12.36 18.72
C LEU A 62 -9.18 -13.02 19.83
N ALA A 63 -10.02 -12.25 20.53
CA ALA A 63 -10.88 -12.81 21.59
C ALA A 63 -11.82 -13.87 21.02
N LEU A 64 -12.51 -13.56 19.90
CA LEU A 64 -13.43 -14.48 19.24
C LEU A 64 -12.72 -15.71 18.66
N LEU A 65 -11.58 -15.53 18.02
CA LEU A 65 -10.81 -16.60 17.40
C LEU A 65 -10.21 -17.55 18.47
N ARG A 66 -9.76 -17.02 19.60
CA ARG A 66 -9.29 -17.83 20.73
C ARG A 66 -10.44 -18.62 21.37
N GLU A 67 -11.66 -18.05 21.46
CA GLU A 67 -12.84 -18.75 21.90
C GLU A 67 -13.22 -19.89 20.95
N ALA A 68 -13.14 -19.67 19.63
CA ALA A 68 -13.35 -20.72 18.63
C ALA A 68 -12.33 -21.85 18.77
N LEU A 69 -11.03 -21.50 18.91
CA LEU A 69 -9.95 -22.48 19.07
C LEU A 69 -9.98 -23.23 20.40
N ALA A 70 -10.59 -22.67 21.44
CA ALA A 70 -10.80 -23.39 22.71
C ALA A 70 -11.77 -24.57 22.53
N GLN A 71 -12.70 -24.48 21.58
CA GLN A 71 -13.67 -25.53 21.27
C GLN A 71 -13.19 -26.45 20.15
N GLU A 72 -12.57 -25.89 19.13
CA GLU A 72 -12.03 -26.57 17.96
C GLU A 72 -10.54 -26.23 17.78
N PRO A 73 -9.62 -26.87 18.54
CA PRO A 73 -8.20 -26.56 18.52
C PRO A 73 -7.52 -26.70 17.14
N ASP A 74 -8.07 -27.57 16.29
CA ASP A 74 -7.57 -27.85 14.95
C ASP A 74 -8.40 -27.20 13.83
N ASN A 75 -9.13 -26.14 14.16
CA ASN A 75 -9.80 -25.31 13.15
C ASN A 75 -8.76 -24.46 12.41
N ALA A 76 -8.33 -24.94 11.24
CA ALA A 76 -7.26 -24.31 10.45
C ALA A 76 -7.60 -22.89 10.01
N GLU A 77 -8.89 -22.56 9.81
CA GLU A 77 -9.33 -21.22 9.44
C GLU A 77 -9.19 -20.26 10.61
N ALA A 78 -9.65 -20.68 11.80
CA ALA A 78 -9.49 -19.89 13.02
C ALA A 78 -8.01 -19.69 13.39
N LEU A 79 -7.17 -20.73 13.22
CA LEU A 79 -5.70 -20.63 13.39
C LEU A 79 -5.09 -19.59 12.45
N GLY A 80 -5.44 -19.63 11.15
CA GLY A 80 -4.94 -18.69 10.16
C GLY A 80 -5.33 -17.23 10.45
N HIS A 81 -6.60 -16.99 10.79
CA HIS A 81 -7.05 -15.64 11.15
C HIS A 81 -6.47 -15.16 12.48
N CYS A 82 -6.31 -16.06 13.47
CA CYS A 82 -5.64 -15.72 14.73
C CYS A 82 -4.17 -15.33 14.50
N ALA A 83 -3.45 -16.07 13.65
CA ALA A 83 -2.09 -15.77 13.26
C ALA A 83 -1.98 -14.41 12.57
N ALA A 84 -2.88 -14.12 11.62
CA ALA A 84 -2.91 -12.81 10.95
C ALA A 84 -3.16 -11.67 11.95
N ALA A 85 -4.12 -11.83 12.87
CA ALA A 85 -4.41 -10.82 13.89
C ALA A 85 -3.22 -10.58 14.85
N LEU A 86 -2.46 -11.62 15.19
CA LEU A 86 -1.24 -11.50 15.99
C LEU A 86 -0.11 -10.79 15.24
N ALA A 87 0.05 -11.09 13.96
CA ALA A 87 1.03 -10.40 13.12
C ALA A 87 0.77 -8.90 13.07
N GLU A 88 -0.48 -8.50 12.82
CA GLU A 88 -0.90 -7.08 12.81
C GLU A 88 -0.71 -6.38 14.18
N ARG A 89 -0.67 -7.13 15.26
CA ARG A 89 -0.38 -6.60 16.61
C ARG A 89 1.11 -6.54 16.94
N GLY A 90 1.97 -6.97 16.03
CA GLY A 90 3.42 -7.03 16.29
C GLY A 90 3.86 -8.21 17.15
N GLU A 91 3.11 -9.32 17.12
CA GLU A 91 3.40 -10.58 17.82
C GLU A 91 3.80 -11.71 16.81
N PRO A 92 4.85 -11.48 15.95
CA PRO A 92 5.12 -12.32 14.79
C PRO A 92 5.58 -13.73 15.15
N THR A 93 6.19 -13.94 16.32
CA THR A 93 6.64 -15.27 16.74
C THR A 93 5.46 -16.20 17.05
N GLU A 94 4.45 -15.69 17.75
CA GLU A 94 3.23 -16.45 18.04
C GLU A 94 2.43 -16.68 16.74
N ALA A 95 2.36 -15.67 15.88
CA ALA A 95 1.72 -15.76 14.57
C ALA A 95 2.30 -16.91 13.72
N LEU A 96 3.64 -17.02 13.63
CA LEU A 96 4.29 -18.09 12.88
C LEU A 96 3.94 -19.49 13.39
N ALA A 97 3.90 -19.68 14.71
CA ALA A 97 3.53 -20.97 15.28
C ALA A 97 2.10 -21.40 14.90
N LEU A 98 1.17 -20.43 14.83
CA LEU A 98 -0.21 -20.70 14.41
C LEU A 98 -0.32 -20.89 12.89
N PHE A 99 0.44 -20.16 12.06
CA PHE A 99 0.52 -20.43 10.62
C PHE A 99 1.06 -21.82 10.35
N ASP A 100 2.12 -22.26 11.05
CA ASP A 100 2.69 -23.61 10.90
C ASP A 100 1.66 -24.69 11.22
N ARG A 101 0.86 -24.52 12.30
CA ARG A 101 -0.22 -25.43 12.65
C ARG A 101 -1.35 -25.42 11.60
N ALA A 102 -1.77 -24.26 11.14
CA ALA A 102 -2.81 -24.13 10.12
C ALA A 102 -2.39 -24.80 8.80
N LEU A 103 -1.14 -24.62 8.39
CA LEU A 103 -0.58 -25.21 7.19
C LEU A 103 -0.34 -26.73 7.30
N ALA A 104 -0.02 -27.23 8.51
CA ALA A 104 0.03 -28.68 8.75
C ALA A 104 -1.35 -29.35 8.53
N LEU A 105 -2.44 -28.66 8.86
CA LEU A 105 -3.80 -29.13 8.66
C LEU A 105 -4.28 -28.90 7.21
N GLN A 106 -3.92 -27.80 6.59
CA GLN A 106 -4.37 -27.39 5.25
C GLN A 106 -3.20 -26.89 4.39
N PRO A 107 -2.31 -27.76 3.92
CA PRO A 107 -1.10 -27.38 3.19
C PRO A 107 -1.38 -26.74 1.82
N ALA A 108 -2.56 -26.97 1.25
CA ALA A 108 -2.96 -26.40 -0.04
C ALA A 108 -3.52 -24.97 0.03
N ARG A 109 -3.61 -24.37 1.23
CA ARG A 109 -4.11 -22.98 1.38
C ARG A 109 -3.02 -21.97 1.05
N ALA A 110 -2.92 -21.58 -0.21
CA ALA A 110 -1.92 -20.63 -0.72
C ALA A 110 -1.86 -19.32 0.07
N ALA A 111 -3.00 -18.75 0.46
CA ALA A 111 -3.06 -17.51 1.23
C ALA A 111 -2.32 -17.58 2.58
N LEU A 112 -2.35 -18.74 3.26
CA LEU A 112 -1.61 -18.93 4.52
C LEU A 112 -0.09 -18.93 4.28
N TRP A 113 0.36 -19.50 3.16
CA TRP A 113 1.76 -19.47 2.76
C TRP A 113 2.23 -18.03 2.47
N THR A 114 1.41 -17.23 1.77
CA THR A 114 1.71 -15.81 1.51
C THR A 114 1.82 -15.03 2.82
N LEU A 115 0.86 -15.17 3.74
CA LEU A 115 0.87 -14.47 5.03
C LEU A 115 2.06 -14.89 5.90
N ARG A 116 2.36 -16.20 5.95
CA ARG A 116 3.55 -16.70 6.66
C ARG A 116 4.83 -16.12 6.08
N GLY A 117 4.93 -16.06 4.76
CA GLY A 117 6.07 -15.45 4.07
C GLY A 117 6.24 -13.98 4.41
N SER A 118 5.16 -13.21 4.47
CA SER A 118 5.20 -11.78 4.86
C SER A 118 5.74 -11.61 6.28
N VAL A 119 5.26 -12.38 7.25
CA VAL A 119 5.75 -12.34 8.63
C VAL A 119 7.23 -12.73 8.73
N LEU A 120 7.66 -13.73 7.98
CA LEU A 120 9.08 -14.13 7.93
C LEU A 120 9.95 -13.04 7.32
N ASN A 121 9.46 -12.35 6.29
CA ASN A 121 10.18 -11.22 5.67
C ASN A 121 10.36 -10.06 6.67
N GLU A 122 9.32 -9.70 7.41
CA GLU A 122 9.38 -8.69 8.46
C GLU A 122 10.40 -9.03 9.56
N LEU A 123 10.54 -10.31 9.89
CA LEU A 123 11.53 -10.83 10.82
C LEU A 123 12.97 -10.93 10.24
N GLY A 124 13.16 -10.55 8.96
CA GLY A 124 14.44 -10.67 8.28
C GLY A 124 14.84 -12.11 7.94
N ARG A 125 13.91 -13.07 8.01
CA ARG A 125 14.12 -14.51 7.70
C ARG A 125 13.92 -14.78 6.20
N GLY A 126 14.65 -14.03 5.36
CA GLY A 126 14.47 -13.99 3.90
C GLY A 126 14.43 -15.36 3.21
N PRO A 127 15.35 -16.31 3.47
CA PRO A 127 15.28 -17.64 2.85
C PRO A 127 14.01 -18.42 3.15
N GLU A 128 13.48 -18.32 4.37
CA GLU A 128 12.25 -18.99 4.79
C GLU A 128 11.01 -18.28 4.24
N ALA A 129 11.06 -16.95 4.14
CA ALA A 129 10.03 -16.16 3.47
C ALA A 129 9.92 -16.54 1.99
N ALA A 130 11.06 -16.63 1.29
CA ALA A 130 11.12 -17.04 -0.11
C ALA A 130 10.53 -18.44 -0.32
N ALA A 131 10.87 -19.41 0.54
CA ALA A 131 10.29 -20.74 0.50
C ALA A 131 8.76 -20.71 0.69
N SER A 132 8.25 -19.85 1.57
CA SER A 132 6.80 -19.70 1.79
C SER A 132 6.10 -19.10 0.57
N PHE A 133 6.65 -18.06 -0.05
CA PHE A 133 6.07 -17.46 -1.27
C PHE A 133 6.13 -18.43 -2.46
N GLN A 134 7.19 -19.24 -2.56
CA GLN A 134 7.28 -20.29 -3.58
C GLN A 134 6.19 -21.34 -3.37
N GLN A 135 5.96 -21.79 -2.13
CA GLN A 135 4.87 -22.70 -1.80
C GLN A 135 3.50 -22.07 -2.12
N ALA A 136 3.30 -20.78 -1.84
CA ALA A 136 2.08 -20.08 -2.22
C ALA A 136 1.81 -20.17 -3.73
N LEU A 137 2.83 -19.96 -4.56
CA LEU A 137 2.73 -20.09 -6.03
C LEU A 137 2.38 -21.52 -6.45
N GLU A 138 3.04 -22.52 -5.88
CA GLU A 138 2.79 -23.95 -6.18
C GLU A 138 1.37 -24.39 -5.80
N GLN A 139 0.78 -23.76 -4.77
CA GLN A 139 -0.60 -24.00 -4.34
C GLN A 139 -1.63 -23.12 -5.07
N GLY A 140 -1.25 -22.41 -6.14
CA GLY A 140 -2.15 -21.59 -6.96
C GLY A 140 -2.52 -20.25 -6.32
N GLY A 141 -1.66 -19.71 -5.45
CA GLY A 141 -1.83 -18.37 -4.88
C GLY A 141 -1.64 -17.26 -5.91
N ASP A 142 -1.91 -16.04 -5.46
CA ASP A 142 -1.74 -14.84 -6.30
C ASP A 142 -0.33 -14.78 -6.91
N ALA A 143 -0.27 -14.99 -8.22
CA ALA A 143 1.00 -15.13 -8.93
C ALA A 143 1.77 -13.81 -8.99
N GLU A 144 1.06 -12.69 -9.20
CA GLU A 144 1.67 -11.36 -9.28
C GLU A 144 2.23 -10.93 -7.92
N LEU A 145 1.45 -11.08 -6.86
CA LEU A 145 1.84 -10.72 -5.50
C LEU A 145 3.02 -11.56 -4.99
N ASN A 146 2.94 -12.88 -5.11
CA ASN A 146 4.01 -13.74 -4.60
C ASN A 146 5.30 -13.62 -5.44
N ALA A 147 5.21 -13.39 -6.76
CA ALA A 147 6.38 -13.09 -7.58
C ALA A 147 7.03 -11.75 -7.18
N TYR A 148 6.22 -10.74 -6.85
CA TYR A 148 6.70 -9.45 -6.34
C TYR A 148 7.46 -9.61 -5.01
N TYR A 149 6.90 -10.36 -4.06
CA TYR A 149 7.59 -10.68 -2.80
C TYR A 149 8.91 -11.41 -3.02
N LEU A 150 8.92 -12.42 -3.88
CA LEU A 150 10.13 -13.18 -4.22
C LEU A 150 11.20 -12.30 -4.88
N ALA A 151 10.80 -11.40 -5.78
CA ALA A 151 11.72 -10.45 -6.40
C ALA A 151 12.40 -9.54 -5.37
N GLY A 152 11.67 -9.07 -4.35
CA GLY A 152 12.22 -8.28 -3.25
C GLY A 152 13.25 -9.03 -2.38
N LEU A 153 13.22 -10.37 -2.38
CA LEU A 153 14.14 -11.23 -1.63
C LEU A 153 15.28 -11.80 -2.49
N SER A 154 15.28 -11.54 -3.77
CA SER A 154 16.21 -12.11 -4.73
C SER A 154 17.01 -11.03 -5.48
N ARG A 155 18.00 -11.46 -6.26
CA ARG A 155 18.73 -10.59 -7.19
C ARG A 155 18.17 -10.68 -8.62
N LEU A 156 17.00 -11.27 -8.81
CA LEU A 156 16.35 -11.32 -10.11
C LEU A 156 15.90 -9.93 -10.54
N PRO A 157 15.77 -9.68 -11.85
CA PRO A 157 15.20 -8.43 -12.32
C PRO A 157 13.83 -8.20 -11.68
N PRO A 158 13.58 -7.02 -11.07
CA PRO A 158 12.31 -6.76 -10.42
C PRO A 158 11.18 -6.61 -11.46
N PRO A 159 9.93 -6.90 -11.08
CA PRO A 159 8.78 -6.57 -11.93
C PRO A 159 8.70 -5.06 -12.17
N PRO A 160 7.98 -4.63 -13.23
CA PRO A 160 7.95 -3.22 -13.62
C PRO A 160 7.24 -2.30 -12.62
N GLY A 161 6.45 -2.85 -11.71
CA GLY A 161 5.75 -2.12 -10.66
C GLY A 161 5.23 -3.06 -9.58
N ALA A 162 4.82 -2.49 -8.46
CA ALA A 162 4.12 -3.23 -7.42
C ALA A 162 2.70 -3.62 -7.90
N PRO A 163 2.18 -4.79 -7.50
CA PRO A 163 0.81 -5.17 -7.82
C PRO A 163 -0.19 -4.12 -7.34
N ARG A 164 -1.08 -3.69 -8.22
CA ARG A 164 -2.04 -2.62 -7.92
C ARG A 164 -2.84 -2.88 -6.64
N HIS A 165 -3.41 -4.10 -6.53
CA HIS A 165 -4.21 -4.48 -5.37
C HIS A 165 -3.42 -4.53 -4.06
N TYR A 166 -2.10 -4.79 -4.12
CA TYR A 166 -1.20 -4.72 -2.97
C TYR A 166 -1.08 -3.27 -2.48
N VAL A 167 -0.78 -2.34 -3.39
CA VAL A 167 -0.62 -0.91 -3.06
C VAL A 167 -1.94 -0.33 -2.53
N GLU A 168 -3.06 -0.64 -3.21
CA GLU A 168 -4.40 -0.20 -2.82
C GLU A 168 -4.77 -0.68 -1.40
N SER A 169 -4.60 -1.98 -1.13
CA SER A 169 -4.87 -2.57 0.20
C SER A 169 -3.98 -1.99 1.30
N LEU A 170 -2.69 -1.78 1.00
CA LEU A 170 -1.73 -1.21 1.94
C LEU A 170 -2.17 0.19 2.39
N PHE A 171 -2.54 1.05 1.46
CA PHE A 171 -2.90 2.44 1.76
C PHE A 171 -4.33 2.59 2.26
N ASP A 172 -5.28 1.75 1.85
CA ASP A 172 -6.63 1.76 2.40
C ASP A 172 -6.64 1.38 3.88
N GLY A 173 -5.86 0.38 4.28
CA GLY A 173 -5.72 -0.01 5.69
C GLY A 173 -4.99 1.01 6.55
N TYR A 174 -4.05 1.76 5.95
CA TYR A 174 -3.14 2.64 6.67
C TYR A 174 -3.60 4.12 6.72
N ALA A 175 -4.62 4.49 5.97
CA ALA A 175 -5.04 5.88 5.79
C ALA A 175 -5.27 6.64 7.11
N HIS A 176 -5.85 6.00 8.14
CA HIS A 176 -6.20 6.65 9.41
C HIS A 176 -4.98 7.10 10.24
N GLU A 177 -3.90 6.34 10.20
CA GLU A 177 -2.68 6.60 10.99
C GLU A 177 -1.58 7.25 10.16
N PHE A 178 -1.79 7.35 8.84
CA PHE A 178 -0.77 7.71 7.85
C PHE A 178 -0.03 9.01 8.21
N ASP A 179 -0.76 10.12 8.41
CA ASP A 179 -0.13 11.42 8.62
C ASP A 179 0.68 11.47 9.93
N ALA A 180 0.12 10.94 11.03
CA ALA A 180 0.79 10.93 12.31
C ALA A 180 2.06 10.06 12.26
N HIS A 181 1.95 8.87 11.66
CA HIS A 181 3.09 7.97 11.53
C HIS A 181 4.14 8.50 10.55
N LEU A 182 3.73 8.93 9.34
CA LEU A 182 4.65 9.38 8.31
C LEU A 182 5.41 10.64 8.74
N VAL A 183 4.70 11.67 9.22
CA VAL A 183 5.31 12.96 9.58
C VAL A 183 6.06 12.90 10.91
N GLN A 184 5.49 12.29 11.94
CA GLN A 184 6.07 12.30 13.29
C GLN A 184 7.07 11.17 13.51
N ALA A 185 6.74 9.93 13.10
CA ALA A 185 7.60 8.78 13.35
C ALA A 185 8.68 8.63 12.27
N LEU A 186 8.37 8.84 11.00
CA LEU A 186 9.31 8.67 9.89
C LEU A 186 10.02 9.97 9.45
N ARG A 187 9.72 11.11 10.08
CA ARG A 187 10.30 12.45 9.77
C ARG A 187 10.21 12.82 8.28
N TYR A 188 9.11 12.47 7.66
CA TYR A 188 8.86 12.71 6.26
C TYR A 188 8.62 14.18 5.96
N ASP A 189 9.44 14.79 5.08
CA ASP A 189 9.30 16.19 4.70
C ASP A 189 9.39 16.42 3.17
N ALA A 190 9.26 15.37 2.37
CA ALA A 190 9.37 15.43 0.92
C ALA A 190 8.42 16.47 0.26
N PRO A 191 7.14 16.59 0.64
CA PRO A 191 6.26 17.62 0.11
C PRO A 191 6.84 19.04 0.28
N ARG A 192 7.34 19.35 1.47
CA ARG A 192 7.92 20.65 1.77
C ARG A 192 9.21 20.89 0.99
N ARG A 193 10.12 19.92 0.90
CA ARG A 193 11.39 20.06 0.17
C ARG A 193 11.14 20.35 -1.30
N LEU A 194 10.31 19.52 -1.93
CA LEU A 194 10.00 19.68 -3.36
C LEU A 194 9.38 21.05 -3.64
N THR A 195 8.39 21.46 -2.87
CA THR A 195 7.66 22.71 -3.11
C THR A 195 8.43 23.96 -2.67
N GLN A 196 9.23 23.90 -1.60
CA GLN A 196 10.00 25.03 -1.11
C GLN A 196 11.03 25.53 -2.12
N ARG A 197 11.66 24.63 -2.89
CA ARG A 197 12.57 25.03 -3.96
C ARG A 197 11.82 25.82 -5.05
N LEU A 198 10.63 25.36 -5.44
CA LEU A 198 9.80 26.04 -6.44
C LEU A 198 9.36 27.43 -5.93
N ALA A 199 8.97 27.54 -4.68
CA ALA A 199 8.61 28.81 -4.04
C ALA A 199 9.78 29.81 -4.00
N ARG A 200 10.98 29.32 -3.62
CA ARG A 200 12.21 30.14 -3.61
C ARG A 200 12.61 30.64 -5.00
N ALA A 201 12.32 29.87 -6.05
CA ALA A 201 12.54 30.28 -7.43
C ALA A 201 11.50 31.32 -7.93
N GLY A 202 10.51 31.69 -7.11
CA GLY A 202 9.45 32.64 -7.46
C GLY A 202 8.49 32.14 -8.53
N ARG A 203 8.49 30.82 -8.80
CA ARG A 203 7.64 30.23 -9.84
C ARG A 203 6.17 30.18 -9.41
N ARG A 204 5.28 30.40 -10.37
CA ARG A 204 3.83 30.25 -10.26
C ARG A 204 3.35 29.40 -11.42
N TYR A 205 2.38 28.55 -11.14
CA TYR A 205 1.84 27.58 -12.08
C TYR A 205 0.34 27.80 -12.26
N ARG A 206 -0.18 27.46 -13.42
CA ARG A 206 -1.62 27.51 -13.67
C ARG A 206 -2.31 26.25 -13.19
N GLN A 207 -1.74 25.08 -13.51
CA GLN A 207 -2.29 23.77 -13.22
C GLN A 207 -1.20 22.83 -12.70
N ALA A 208 -1.36 22.38 -11.48
CA ALA A 208 -0.50 21.37 -10.89
C ALA A 208 -1.17 19.99 -10.89
N LEU A 209 -0.39 18.95 -11.16
CA LEU A 209 -0.77 17.55 -11.03
C LEU A 209 0.06 16.91 -9.91
N ASP A 210 -0.62 16.39 -8.89
CA ASP A 210 -0.03 15.67 -7.76
C ASP A 210 -0.28 14.17 -7.95
N LEU A 211 0.77 13.47 -8.34
CA LEU A 211 0.75 12.03 -8.60
C LEU A 211 0.91 11.27 -7.28
N GLY A 212 -0.02 10.36 -6.96
CA GLY A 212 -0.04 9.66 -5.69
C GLY A 212 -0.16 10.63 -4.51
N CYS A 213 -1.19 11.49 -4.54
CA CYS A 213 -1.34 12.59 -3.59
C CYS A 213 -1.57 12.14 -2.14
N GLY A 214 -1.90 10.87 -1.91
CA GLY A 214 -2.16 10.30 -0.59
C GLY A 214 -3.24 11.08 0.16
N THR A 215 -2.98 11.37 1.43
CA THR A 215 -3.83 12.21 2.28
C THR A 215 -3.78 13.70 1.96
N GLY A 216 -2.99 14.09 0.93
CA GLY A 216 -2.91 15.46 0.44
C GLY A 216 -1.81 16.31 1.06
N LEU A 217 -0.73 15.73 1.58
CA LEU A 217 0.36 16.47 2.24
C LEU A 217 1.05 17.52 1.34
N CYS A 218 1.04 17.34 0.01
CA CYS A 218 1.51 18.35 -0.94
C CYS A 218 0.51 19.51 -1.12
N GLY A 219 -0.78 19.24 -0.96
CA GLY A 219 -1.89 20.14 -1.31
C GLY A 219 -1.76 21.56 -0.78
N PRO A 220 -1.54 21.80 0.52
CA PRO A 220 -1.41 23.14 1.08
C PRO A 220 -0.29 23.96 0.42
N PHE A 221 0.85 23.34 0.13
CA PHE A 221 1.97 24.00 -0.54
C PHE A 221 1.69 24.26 -2.02
N LEU A 222 1.04 23.30 -2.70
CA LEU A 222 0.68 23.43 -4.12
C LEU A 222 -0.34 24.51 -4.34
N ARG A 223 -1.30 24.67 -3.44
CA ARG A 223 -2.29 25.74 -3.49
C ARG A 223 -1.68 27.14 -3.45
N GLU A 224 -0.54 27.31 -2.80
CA GLU A 224 0.20 28.58 -2.80
C GLU A 224 0.97 28.82 -4.10
N LEU A 225 1.29 27.75 -4.85
CA LEU A 225 2.13 27.78 -6.06
C LEU A 225 1.31 27.75 -7.35
N ALA A 226 0.13 27.15 -7.34
CA ALA A 226 -0.67 26.87 -8.53
C ALA A 226 -2.10 27.44 -8.41
N GLY A 227 -2.67 27.85 -9.53
CA GLY A 227 -4.05 28.33 -9.64
C GLY A 227 -5.08 27.21 -9.47
N SER A 228 -4.75 25.98 -9.88
CA SER A 228 -5.56 24.78 -9.73
C SER A 228 -4.68 23.57 -9.45
N VAL A 229 -5.13 22.65 -8.59
CA VAL A 229 -4.42 21.42 -8.24
C VAL A 229 -5.33 20.23 -8.49
N THR A 230 -4.85 19.28 -9.29
CA THR A 230 -5.46 17.96 -9.47
C THR A 230 -4.61 16.93 -8.72
N GLY A 231 -5.23 16.15 -7.87
CA GLY A 231 -4.57 15.02 -7.17
C GLY A 231 -5.12 13.68 -7.67
N ILE A 232 -4.24 12.71 -7.79
CA ILE A 232 -4.62 11.31 -8.08
C ILE A 232 -4.01 10.37 -7.06
N ASP A 233 -4.73 9.34 -6.67
CA ASP A 233 -4.25 8.26 -5.81
C ASP A 233 -4.99 6.95 -6.10
N LEU A 234 -4.40 5.81 -5.78
CA LEU A 234 -5.04 4.50 -5.89
C LEU A 234 -6.05 4.26 -4.76
N SER A 235 -5.77 4.77 -3.56
CA SER A 235 -6.55 4.54 -2.36
C SER A 235 -7.71 5.55 -2.25
N ARG A 236 -8.93 5.01 -2.19
CA ARG A 236 -10.11 5.83 -1.94
C ARG A 236 -10.07 6.49 -0.56
N ASN A 237 -9.62 5.75 0.46
CA ASN A 237 -9.53 6.23 1.83
C ASN A 237 -8.53 7.39 1.96
N MET A 238 -7.43 7.36 1.19
CA MET A 238 -6.48 8.48 1.11
C MET A 238 -7.13 9.72 0.48
N LEU A 239 -7.84 9.55 -0.64
CA LEU A 239 -8.50 10.66 -1.33
C LEU A 239 -9.59 11.32 -0.48
N ASP A 240 -10.34 10.55 0.31
CA ASP A 240 -11.35 11.09 1.22
C ASP A 240 -10.72 12.00 2.29
N ARG A 241 -9.50 11.71 2.73
CA ARG A 241 -8.73 12.59 3.62
C ARG A 241 -8.19 13.82 2.90
N ALA A 242 -7.64 13.65 1.70
CA ALA A 242 -7.17 14.76 0.87
C ALA A 242 -8.32 15.76 0.56
N GLN A 243 -9.52 15.23 0.32
CA GLN A 243 -10.73 16.05 0.10
C GLN A 243 -11.05 16.94 1.30
N ALA A 244 -10.87 16.44 2.52
CA ALA A 244 -11.14 17.20 3.74
C ALA A 244 -10.21 18.41 3.92
N LEU A 245 -9.03 18.42 3.30
CA LEU A 245 -8.09 19.56 3.35
C LEU A 245 -8.54 20.74 2.46
N GLY A 246 -9.42 20.52 1.48
CA GLY A 246 -9.90 21.55 0.57
C GLY A 246 -8.81 22.23 -0.27
N ALA A 247 -7.68 21.53 -0.51
CA ALA A 247 -6.53 22.05 -1.25
C ALA A 247 -6.57 21.71 -2.74
N TYR A 248 -7.34 20.70 -3.12
CA TYR A 248 -7.44 20.19 -4.50
C TYR A 248 -8.74 20.66 -5.16
N ALA A 249 -8.64 21.10 -6.40
CA ALA A 249 -9.80 21.38 -7.24
C ALA A 249 -10.45 20.09 -7.78
N THR A 250 -9.63 19.06 -8.00
CA THR A 250 -10.06 17.75 -8.49
C THR A 250 -9.26 16.66 -7.79
N LEU A 251 -9.95 15.61 -7.36
CA LEU A 251 -9.36 14.38 -6.82
C LEU A 251 -9.94 13.19 -7.58
N LEU A 252 -9.06 12.28 -8.05
CA LEU A 252 -9.44 11.13 -8.87
C LEU A 252 -8.77 9.86 -8.34
N GLN A 253 -9.56 8.79 -8.24
CA GLN A 253 -9.00 7.48 -7.95
C GLN A 253 -8.46 6.87 -9.24
N ALA A 254 -7.13 6.76 -9.36
CA ALA A 254 -6.47 6.31 -10.57
C ALA A 254 -5.05 5.78 -10.29
N ASP A 255 -4.60 4.84 -11.12
CA ASP A 255 -3.18 4.51 -11.24
C ASP A 255 -2.40 5.63 -11.93
N VAL A 256 -1.17 5.88 -11.47
CA VAL A 256 -0.31 6.96 -11.97
C VAL A 256 -0.03 6.81 -13.48
N THR A 257 0.33 5.60 -13.90
CA THR A 257 0.73 5.34 -15.29
C THR A 257 -0.49 5.37 -16.22
N GLU A 258 -1.60 4.78 -15.81
CA GLU A 258 -2.86 4.78 -16.55
C GLU A 258 -3.42 6.20 -16.70
N TYR A 259 -3.44 6.97 -15.60
CA TYR A 259 -3.90 8.36 -15.64
C TYR A 259 -3.02 9.21 -16.57
N LEU A 260 -1.71 9.15 -16.39
CA LEU A 260 -0.78 9.91 -17.23
C LEU A 260 -0.91 9.57 -18.72
N ALA A 261 -1.18 8.31 -19.08
CA ALA A 261 -1.39 7.92 -20.47
C ALA A 261 -2.59 8.62 -21.11
N ALA A 262 -3.66 8.84 -20.35
CA ALA A 262 -4.91 9.45 -20.79
C ALA A 262 -5.04 10.96 -20.45
N ALA A 263 -4.16 11.49 -19.60
CA ALA A 263 -4.25 12.87 -19.12
C ALA A 263 -4.17 13.91 -20.25
N PRO A 264 -4.91 15.01 -20.16
CA PRO A 264 -4.78 16.12 -21.11
C PRO A 264 -3.42 16.81 -20.98
N GLU A 265 -3.01 17.48 -22.03
CA GLU A 265 -1.90 18.41 -21.98
C GLU A 265 -2.27 19.68 -21.19
N GLY A 266 -1.26 20.37 -20.63
CA GLY A 266 -1.46 21.69 -20.02
C GLY A 266 -1.21 21.77 -18.52
N PHE A 267 -0.81 20.67 -17.88
CA PHE A 267 -0.21 20.74 -16.55
C PHE A 267 1.18 21.36 -16.66
N ASP A 268 1.40 22.50 -16.02
CA ASP A 268 2.70 23.19 -16.02
C ASP A 268 3.56 22.86 -14.78
N LEU A 269 2.99 22.13 -13.83
CA LEU A 269 3.70 21.46 -12.73
C LEU A 269 3.19 20.02 -12.56
N VAL A 270 4.10 19.05 -12.55
CA VAL A 270 3.83 17.67 -12.12
C VAL A 270 4.73 17.38 -10.93
N ILE A 271 4.15 16.88 -9.84
CA ILE A 271 4.87 16.49 -8.62
C ILE A 271 4.55 15.05 -8.24
N ALA A 272 5.55 14.32 -7.71
CA ALA A 272 5.40 12.99 -7.15
C ALA A 272 6.26 12.86 -5.88
N ALA A 273 5.63 12.90 -4.72
CA ALA A 273 6.32 12.83 -3.44
C ALA A 273 6.19 11.43 -2.84
N ASP A 274 7.28 10.66 -2.86
CA ASP A 274 7.41 9.28 -2.35
C ASP A 274 6.46 8.26 -3.03
N VAL A 275 6.24 8.43 -4.33
CA VAL A 275 5.31 7.61 -5.14
C VAL A 275 6.05 6.50 -5.88
N PHE A 276 7.23 6.83 -6.44
CA PHE A 276 7.95 5.93 -7.34
C PHE A 276 8.59 4.73 -6.65
N ILE A 277 8.53 4.69 -5.33
CA ILE A 277 8.85 3.51 -4.54
C ILE A 277 7.89 2.33 -4.79
N TYR A 278 6.74 2.56 -5.43
CA TYR A 278 5.78 1.53 -5.86
C TYR A 278 5.66 1.45 -7.38
N VAL A 279 6.23 2.41 -8.11
CA VAL A 279 6.30 2.43 -9.57
C VAL A 279 7.72 2.07 -9.98
N GLY A 280 8.01 0.80 -10.26
CA GLY A 280 9.35 0.32 -10.55
C GLY A 280 9.96 0.96 -11.81
N ALA A 281 9.49 0.57 -12.98
CA ALA A 281 9.95 1.10 -14.27
C ALA A 281 9.34 2.47 -14.57
N LEU A 282 10.19 3.50 -14.77
CA LEU A 282 9.74 4.89 -14.93
C LEU A 282 9.65 5.35 -16.39
N GLU A 283 9.96 4.51 -17.37
CA GLU A 283 9.98 4.88 -18.80
C GLU A 283 8.64 5.46 -19.26
N GLN A 284 7.52 4.83 -18.87
CA GLN A 284 6.19 5.30 -19.23
C GLN A 284 5.84 6.61 -18.51
N VAL A 285 6.21 6.72 -17.24
CA VAL A 285 5.99 7.94 -16.46
C VAL A 285 6.69 9.13 -17.13
N PHE A 286 7.98 9.01 -17.44
CA PHE A 286 8.75 10.09 -18.07
C PHE A 286 8.21 10.46 -19.44
N ARG A 287 7.85 9.47 -20.27
CA ARG A 287 7.23 9.69 -21.58
C ARG A 287 5.95 10.50 -21.47
N HIS A 288 5.06 10.09 -20.57
CA HIS A 288 3.76 10.73 -20.44
C HIS A 288 3.84 12.07 -19.71
N VAL A 289 4.72 12.22 -18.71
CA VAL A 289 4.96 13.52 -18.07
C VAL A 289 5.49 14.53 -19.10
N SER A 290 6.45 14.12 -19.93
CA SER A 290 6.93 14.99 -21.03
C SER A 290 5.79 15.40 -21.97
N ARG A 291 4.84 14.53 -22.28
CA ARG A 291 3.69 14.86 -23.12
C ARG A 291 2.76 15.88 -22.48
N VAL A 292 2.41 15.72 -21.20
CA VAL A 292 1.43 16.59 -20.53
C VAL A 292 1.98 17.96 -20.16
N LEU A 293 3.31 18.09 -20.00
CA LEU A 293 3.98 19.35 -19.71
C LEU A 293 4.10 20.23 -20.98
N PRO A 294 3.80 21.53 -20.91
CA PRO A 294 4.20 22.48 -21.93
C PRO A 294 5.71 22.78 -21.86
N PRO A 295 6.32 23.40 -22.88
CA PRO A 295 7.67 23.94 -22.78
C PRO A 295 7.84 24.85 -21.56
N GLY A 296 8.92 24.66 -20.80
CA GLY A 296 9.16 25.32 -19.52
C GLY A 296 8.38 24.77 -18.33
N GLY A 297 7.49 23.79 -18.53
CA GLY A 297 6.78 23.08 -17.46
C GLY A 297 7.73 22.30 -16.55
N THR A 298 7.36 22.11 -15.30
CA THR A 298 8.23 21.52 -14.28
C THR A 298 7.75 20.12 -13.86
N PHE A 299 8.67 19.18 -13.74
CA PHE A 299 8.48 17.89 -13.10
C PHE A 299 9.39 17.77 -11.90
N CYS A 300 8.85 17.54 -10.71
CA CYS A 300 9.64 17.33 -9.52
C CYS A 300 9.16 16.13 -8.72
N PHE A 301 10.10 15.37 -8.14
CA PHE A 301 9.77 14.14 -7.43
C PHE A 301 10.88 13.71 -6.47
N SER A 302 10.55 12.77 -5.58
CA SER A 302 11.51 12.07 -4.73
C SER A 302 11.60 10.59 -5.10
N LEU A 303 12.76 9.99 -4.83
CA LEU A 303 13.09 8.59 -5.06
C LEU A 303 13.87 8.04 -3.87
N GLU A 304 13.77 6.74 -3.59
CA GLU A 304 14.83 6.04 -2.87
C GLU A 304 16.04 5.84 -3.81
N GLU A 305 17.24 6.18 -3.33
CA GLU A 305 18.47 6.04 -4.13
C GLU A 305 18.98 4.61 -4.08
N SER A 306 19.19 3.99 -5.25
CA SER A 306 19.84 2.67 -5.36
C SER A 306 21.30 2.77 -4.91
N GLN A 307 21.71 1.89 -3.98
CA GLN A 307 23.03 1.91 -3.36
C GLN A 307 24.02 0.94 -3.99
N ASP A 308 23.55 -0.02 -4.77
CA ASP A 308 24.33 -1.11 -5.37
C ASP A 308 24.68 -0.86 -6.85
N GLY A 309 24.36 0.32 -7.36
CA GLY A 309 24.60 0.73 -8.75
C GLY A 309 23.61 0.16 -9.76
N ALA A 310 22.60 -0.60 -9.32
CA ALA A 310 21.53 -1.04 -10.20
C ALA A 310 20.68 0.17 -10.64
N GLU A 311 20.26 0.20 -11.91
CA GLU A 311 19.36 1.24 -12.41
C GLU A 311 18.04 1.24 -11.65
N LEU A 312 17.51 0.04 -11.41
CA LEU A 312 16.27 -0.24 -10.70
C LEU A 312 16.50 -1.44 -9.77
N ALA A 313 16.14 -1.32 -8.50
CA ALA A 313 16.20 -2.40 -7.53
C ALA A 313 14.91 -2.44 -6.71
N LEU A 314 14.37 -3.64 -6.50
CA LEU A 314 13.31 -3.89 -5.53
C LEU A 314 13.96 -4.40 -4.23
N ARG A 315 13.73 -3.69 -3.14
CA ARG A 315 14.30 -4.01 -1.83
C ARG A 315 13.42 -5.02 -1.07
N SER A 316 13.99 -5.64 -0.04
CA SER A 316 13.23 -6.51 0.87
C SER A 316 12.11 -5.78 1.61
N SER A 317 12.18 -4.43 1.70
CA SER A 317 11.10 -3.57 2.16
C SER A 317 9.91 -3.47 1.18
N LEU A 318 10.00 -4.17 0.03
CA LEU A 318 9.03 -4.11 -1.07
C LEU A 318 8.88 -2.71 -1.67
N ARG A 319 9.98 -1.95 -1.67
CA ARG A 319 10.04 -0.62 -2.28
C ARG A 319 11.13 -0.58 -3.34
N TYR A 320 10.83 0.12 -4.42
CA TYR A 320 11.78 0.36 -5.49
C TYR A 320 12.75 1.46 -5.14
N ALA A 321 14.01 1.24 -5.51
CA ALA A 321 15.06 2.24 -5.49
C ALA A 321 15.60 2.43 -6.91
N HIS A 322 15.94 3.67 -7.26
CA HIS A 322 16.39 4.05 -8.60
C HIS A 322 17.76 4.73 -8.54
N SER A 323 18.61 4.50 -9.55
CA SER A 323 19.88 5.22 -9.65
C SER A 323 19.68 6.60 -10.28
N GLU A 324 20.55 7.55 -9.91
CA GLU A 324 20.61 8.84 -10.57
C GLU A 324 20.87 8.70 -12.08
N GLY A 325 21.75 7.77 -12.47
CA GLY A 325 22.09 7.53 -13.89
C GLY A 325 20.89 7.11 -14.72
N TYR A 326 20.05 6.23 -14.18
CA TYR A 326 18.79 5.82 -14.81
C TYR A 326 17.85 7.01 -15.06
N VAL A 327 17.65 7.83 -14.03
CA VAL A 327 16.76 8.99 -14.13
C VAL A 327 17.29 10.04 -15.12
N ARG A 328 18.61 10.30 -15.11
CA ARG A 328 19.23 11.22 -16.07
C ARG A 328 19.06 10.75 -17.52
N ARG A 329 19.20 9.46 -17.76
CA ARG A 329 18.97 8.86 -19.08
C ARG A 329 17.51 9.05 -19.50
N LEU A 330 16.56 8.71 -18.63
CA LEU A 330 15.13 8.89 -18.94
C LEU A 330 14.75 10.35 -19.19
N ALA A 331 15.34 11.29 -18.44
CA ALA A 331 15.13 12.71 -18.66
C ALA A 331 15.59 13.12 -20.06
N LEU A 332 16.82 12.76 -20.45
CA LEU A 332 17.39 13.06 -21.76
C LEU A 332 16.56 12.47 -22.90
N ASP A 333 16.18 11.19 -22.79
CA ASP A 333 15.41 10.46 -23.80
C ASP A 333 14.00 11.06 -24.02
N ASN A 334 13.49 11.81 -23.04
CA ASN A 334 12.16 12.42 -23.10
C ASN A 334 12.17 13.95 -23.20
N GLY A 335 13.32 14.57 -23.51
CA GLY A 335 13.41 16.02 -23.69
C GLY A 335 13.18 16.82 -22.40
N LEU A 336 13.53 16.24 -21.26
CA LEU A 336 13.48 16.88 -19.96
C LEU A 336 14.91 17.25 -19.52
N HIS A 337 15.09 18.49 -19.11
CA HIS A 337 16.37 18.99 -18.59
C HIS A 337 16.40 18.86 -17.07
N LEU A 338 17.48 18.33 -16.50
CA LEU A 338 17.66 18.26 -15.06
C LEU A 338 18.16 19.60 -14.52
N ASP A 339 17.28 20.35 -13.86
CA ASP A 339 17.56 21.66 -13.29
C ASP A 339 18.30 21.57 -11.94
N ALA A 340 17.93 20.56 -11.14
CA ALA A 340 18.54 20.36 -9.82
C ALA A 340 18.36 18.95 -9.31
N ILE A 341 19.31 18.56 -8.45
CA ILE A 341 19.25 17.34 -7.63
C ILE A 341 19.69 17.66 -6.21
N GLU A 342 19.01 17.11 -5.24
CA GLU A 342 19.38 17.17 -3.83
C GLU A 342 19.38 15.76 -3.26
N ARG A 343 20.49 15.36 -2.60
CA ARG A 343 20.58 14.11 -1.84
C ARG A 343 20.22 14.38 -0.39
N ALA A 344 19.17 13.77 0.06
CA ALA A 344 18.75 13.82 1.46
C ALA A 344 17.93 12.57 1.79
N PRO A 345 17.82 12.18 3.06
CA PRO A 345 16.88 11.12 3.44
C PRO A 345 15.47 11.47 3.00
N VAL A 346 14.77 10.51 2.38
CA VAL A 346 13.35 10.67 2.05
C VAL A 346 12.49 10.49 3.31
N ARG A 347 12.92 9.61 4.20
CA ARG A 347 12.32 9.35 5.52
C ARG A 347 13.29 8.54 6.40
N GLU A 348 12.92 8.29 7.65
CA GLU A 348 13.61 7.36 8.54
C GLU A 348 12.79 6.08 8.69
N GLU A 349 13.43 4.91 8.62
CA GLU A 349 12.83 3.61 8.94
C GLU A 349 13.67 2.94 10.02
N GLN A 350 13.05 2.46 11.10
CA GLN A 350 13.74 1.88 12.26
C GLN A 350 14.89 2.78 12.77
N ARG A 351 14.69 4.10 12.76
CA ARG A 351 15.67 5.14 13.09
C ARG A 351 16.90 5.19 12.17
N GLN A 352 16.83 4.58 10.99
CA GLN A 352 17.86 4.66 9.96
C GLN A 352 17.36 5.57 8.82
N PRO A 353 18.17 6.54 8.38
CA PRO A 353 17.80 7.38 7.26
C PRO A 353 17.78 6.56 5.96
N ILE A 354 16.71 6.68 5.20
CA ILE A 354 16.62 6.07 3.86
C ILE A 354 17.19 7.05 2.85
N PRO A 355 18.33 6.73 2.19
CA PRO A 355 18.93 7.61 1.21
C PRO A 355 17.98 7.87 0.04
N GLY A 356 17.88 9.13 -0.36
CA GLY A 356 17.00 9.52 -1.43
C GLY A 356 17.51 10.66 -2.29
N LEU A 357 16.86 10.79 -3.44
CA LEU A 357 17.06 11.83 -4.43
C LEU A 357 15.82 12.68 -4.56
N PHE A 358 15.97 13.99 -4.46
CA PHE A 358 14.96 14.99 -4.81
C PHE A 358 15.38 15.62 -6.13
N MET A 359 14.54 15.58 -7.12
CA MET A 359 14.87 15.98 -8.48
C MET A 359 13.86 16.98 -9.03
N TRP A 360 14.38 17.97 -9.77
CA TRP A 360 13.60 19.00 -10.47
C TRP A 360 14.05 19.04 -11.91
N LEU A 361 13.10 18.83 -12.80
CA LEU A 361 13.32 18.84 -14.24
C LEU A 361 12.40 19.86 -14.89
N SER A 362 12.83 20.42 -16.02
CA SER A 362 11.99 21.26 -16.87
C SER A 362 11.89 20.65 -18.26
N LYS A 363 10.74 20.85 -18.92
CA LYS A 363 10.60 20.49 -20.33
C LYS A 363 11.29 21.54 -21.18
N ALA A 364 12.11 21.09 -22.14
CA ALA A 364 12.77 21.93 -23.12
C ALA A 364 11.79 22.70 -24.01
#